data_8ad7e2c1fbf87a7a172fb0d875e64adc
#
_entry.id   8ad7e2c1fbf87a7a172fb0d875e64adc
#
_cell.length_a   1.000
_cell.length_b   1.000
_cell.length_c   1.000
_cell.angle_alpha   90.00
_cell.angle_beta   90.00
_cell.angle_gamma   90.00
#
_symmetry.space_group_name_H-M   'P 1'
#
loop_
_entity.id
_entity.type
_entity.pdbx_description
1 polymer ?
#
loop_
_entity_poly.entity_id
_entity_poly.type
_entity_poly.pdbx_seq_one_letter_code
_entity_poly.pdbx_strand_id
1 'polypeptide(L)'
;MYVNRVITEPKWKSWIVHTTKPLFTPDQCRQIIASGRAQKPQQAQVGGVVKPGGGTDTNKRVTTISWIPFKEMSHMYIDLNNFIQKANENHFGFGDIQVTEPAQFTEYPEGGFYDWHMDCDVNM
;
A
#
# COMPACT_ATOMS: atom_id res chain seq x y z
N MET A 1 -42.31 1.24 -16.51
CA MET A 1 -42.39 2.04 -15.30
C MET A 1 -41.05 2.74 -15.06
N TYR A 2 -41.08 4.04 -15.09
CA TYR A 2 -39.86 4.82 -14.86
C TYR A 2 -39.59 4.87 -13.35
N VAL A 3 -38.50 4.29 -12.93
CA VAL A 3 -38.00 4.52 -11.58
C VAL A 3 -37.23 5.83 -11.63
N ASN A 4 -37.69 6.85 -10.93
CA ASN A 4 -36.93 8.07 -10.75
C ASN A 4 -35.65 7.75 -9.99
N ARG A 5 -34.61 7.47 -10.74
CA ARG A 5 -33.27 7.36 -10.16
C ARG A 5 -32.71 8.75 -10.05
N VAL A 6 -32.55 9.21 -8.84
CA VAL A 6 -31.73 10.39 -8.60
C VAL A 6 -30.31 10.05 -9.01
N ILE A 7 -29.84 10.74 -10.02
CA ILE A 7 -28.44 10.63 -10.41
C ILE A 7 -27.63 11.32 -9.32
N THR A 8 -26.99 10.53 -8.48
CA THR A 8 -26.07 11.05 -7.48
C THR A 8 -24.69 11.10 -8.07
N GLU A 9 -23.96 12.19 -7.82
CA GLU A 9 -22.56 12.24 -8.18
C GLU A 9 -21.79 11.12 -7.45
N PRO A 10 -20.85 10.44 -8.14
CA PRO A 10 -19.99 9.48 -7.47
C PRO A 10 -19.24 10.14 -6.31
N LYS A 11 -19.11 9.45 -5.19
CA LYS A 11 -18.34 9.94 -4.05
C LYS A 11 -16.85 10.05 -4.39
N TRP A 12 -16.38 9.18 -5.26
CA TRP A 12 -14.98 9.16 -5.70
C TRP A 12 -14.69 10.31 -6.67
N LYS A 13 -14.54 11.51 -6.15
CA LYS A 13 -14.16 12.71 -6.91
C LYS A 13 -12.66 12.97 -6.91
N SER A 14 -11.96 12.29 -6.04
CA SER A 14 -10.54 12.51 -5.82
C SER A 14 -9.74 11.36 -6.38
N TRP A 15 -8.66 11.69 -7.06
CA TRP A 15 -7.67 10.71 -7.52
C TRP A 15 -6.58 10.49 -6.48
N ILE A 16 -6.38 11.47 -5.62
CA ILE A 16 -5.34 11.48 -4.60
C ILE A 16 -5.93 12.07 -3.33
N VAL A 17 -5.62 11.45 -2.22
CA VAL A 17 -5.90 11.97 -0.87
C VAL A 17 -4.62 11.93 -0.06
N HIS A 18 -4.34 13.00 0.64
CA HIS A 18 -3.22 13.07 1.57
C HIS A 18 -3.65 13.70 2.88
N THR A 19 -2.92 13.43 3.94
CA THR A 19 -3.15 14.07 5.23
C THR A 19 -2.60 15.50 5.20
N THR A 20 -3.27 16.41 5.93
CA THR A 20 -2.75 17.78 6.15
C THR A 20 -1.74 17.81 7.29
N LYS A 21 -1.74 16.80 8.13
CA LYS A 21 -0.78 16.60 9.23
C LYS A 21 -0.25 15.19 9.15
N PRO A 22 0.96 14.94 9.64
CA PRO A 22 1.49 13.57 9.67
C PRO A 22 0.55 12.61 10.41
N LEU A 23 0.33 11.44 9.85
CA LEU A 23 -0.45 10.38 10.48
C LEU A 23 0.31 9.76 11.67
N PHE A 24 1.62 9.66 11.54
CA PHE A 24 2.50 9.08 12.56
C PHE A 24 3.46 10.12 13.11
N THR A 25 3.73 10.02 14.41
CA THR A 25 4.77 10.82 15.04
C THR A 25 6.16 10.34 14.60
N PRO A 26 7.22 11.17 14.77
CA PRO A 26 8.59 10.71 14.50
C PRO A 26 8.97 9.43 15.27
N ASP A 27 8.53 9.30 16.53
CA ASP A 27 8.78 8.08 17.31
C ASP A 27 8.08 6.86 16.73
N GLN A 28 6.83 7.03 16.32
CA GLN A 28 6.09 5.96 15.64
C GLN A 28 6.76 5.56 14.33
N CYS A 29 7.24 6.52 13.56
CA CYS A 29 8.00 6.24 12.33
C CYS A 29 9.27 5.42 12.64
N ARG A 30 10.01 5.79 13.67
CA ARG A 30 11.19 5.01 14.10
C ARG A 30 10.83 3.58 14.49
N GLN A 31 9.72 3.40 15.19
CA GLN A 31 9.23 2.06 15.57
C GLN A 31 8.84 1.23 14.34
N ILE A 32 8.20 1.85 13.38
CA ILE A 32 7.82 1.18 12.12
C ILE A 32 9.08 0.74 11.36
N ILE A 33 10.06 1.61 11.24
CA ILE A 33 11.34 1.31 10.58
C ILE A 33 12.05 0.17 11.31
N ALA A 34 12.12 0.22 12.63
CA ALA A 34 12.74 -0.83 13.43
C ALA A 34 12.03 -2.17 13.24
N SER A 35 10.70 -2.17 13.23
CA SER A 35 9.92 -3.38 12.99
C SER A 35 10.14 -3.94 11.59
N GLY A 36 10.14 -3.09 10.58
CA GLY A 36 10.40 -3.52 9.20
C GLY A 36 11.78 -4.13 9.02
N ARG A 37 12.79 -3.51 9.61
CA ARG A 37 14.18 -4.01 9.56
C ARG A 37 14.41 -5.27 10.37
N ALA A 38 13.60 -5.53 11.39
CA ALA A 38 13.67 -6.75 12.20
C ALA A 38 13.11 -7.98 11.47
N GLN A 39 12.34 -7.78 10.40
CA GLN A 39 11.78 -8.88 9.63
C GLN A 39 12.83 -9.45 8.68
N LYS A 40 12.60 -10.68 8.22
CA LYS A 40 13.48 -11.31 7.24
C LYS A 40 13.40 -10.56 5.91
N PRO A 41 14.47 -9.90 5.46
CA PRO A 41 14.46 -9.20 4.20
C PRO A 41 14.52 -10.15 3.01
N GLN A 42 13.92 -9.73 1.91
CA GLN A 42 14.02 -10.42 0.64
C GLN A 42 14.18 -9.40 -0.48
N GLN A 43 14.74 -9.82 -1.60
CA GLN A 43 14.78 -8.98 -2.78
C GLN A 43 13.37 -8.84 -3.34
N ALA A 44 12.97 -7.61 -3.67
CA ALA A 44 11.62 -7.35 -4.15
C ALA A 44 11.40 -8.01 -5.52
N GLN A 45 10.25 -8.63 -5.66
CA GLN A 45 9.81 -9.22 -6.92
C GLN A 45 9.07 -8.18 -7.75
N VAL A 46 9.13 -8.33 -9.08
CA VAL A 46 8.27 -7.58 -9.99
C VAL A 46 6.95 -8.32 -10.12
N GLY A 47 5.85 -7.63 -9.85
CA GLY A 47 4.52 -8.24 -9.81
C GLY A 47 4.12 -8.90 -11.12
N GLY A 48 3.36 -9.99 -11.03
CA GLY A 48 2.63 -10.62 -12.12
C GLY A 48 3.43 -11.53 -13.05
N VAL A 49 4.73 -11.43 -13.13
CA VAL A 49 5.55 -12.27 -14.02
C VAL A 49 6.45 -13.15 -13.19
N VAL A 50 6.08 -14.42 -13.06
CA VAL A 50 6.96 -15.42 -12.49
C VAL A 50 7.96 -15.81 -13.58
N LYS A 51 9.19 -15.34 -13.46
CA LYS A 51 10.27 -15.81 -14.34
C LYS A 51 10.70 -17.22 -13.94
N PRO A 52 11.02 -18.08 -14.91
CA PRO A 52 11.65 -19.36 -14.60
C PRO A 52 12.92 -19.14 -13.79
N GLY A 53 12.98 -19.69 -12.58
CA GLY A 53 14.16 -19.60 -11.72
C GLY A 53 14.17 -18.48 -10.67
N GLY A 54 13.09 -17.73 -10.52
CA GLY A 54 12.96 -16.72 -9.46
C GLY A 54 12.28 -15.45 -9.92
N GLY A 55 11.47 -14.87 -9.07
CA GLY A 55 10.58 -13.75 -9.39
C GLY A 55 11.23 -12.37 -9.33
N THR A 56 12.55 -12.22 -9.41
CA THR A 56 13.21 -10.91 -9.34
C THR A 56 13.74 -10.47 -10.70
N ASP A 57 13.47 -9.20 -11.04
CA ASP A 57 14.02 -8.56 -12.23
C ASP A 57 14.81 -7.32 -11.81
N THR A 58 16.13 -7.46 -11.73
CA THR A 58 17.04 -6.39 -11.32
C THR A 58 17.15 -5.24 -12.32
N ASN A 59 16.63 -5.40 -13.53
CA ASN A 59 16.56 -4.31 -14.52
C ASN A 59 15.36 -3.39 -14.25
N LYS A 60 14.34 -3.87 -13.51
CA LYS A 60 13.11 -3.10 -13.22
C LYS A 60 13.05 -2.65 -11.78
N ARG A 61 13.60 -3.42 -10.87
CA ARG A 61 13.52 -3.09 -9.44
C ARG A 61 14.73 -3.59 -8.69
N VAL A 62 15.37 -2.68 -7.95
CA VAL A 62 16.47 -2.99 -7.03
C VAL A 62 16.11 -2.42 -5.66
N THR A 63 15.46 -3.22 -4.85
CA THR A 63 15.06 -2.88 -3.48
C THR A 63 15.07 -4.12 -2.61
N THR A 64 15.13 -3.92 -1.30
CA THR A 64 14.84 -4.97 -0.34
C THR A 64 13.48 -4.73 0.29
N ILE A 65 12.74 -5.79 0.49
CA ILE A 65 11.43 -5.73 1.13
C ILE A 65 11.36 -6.68 2.30
N SER A 66 10.49 -6.36 3.24
CA SER A 66 10.06 -7.26 4.29
C SER A 66 8.58 -7.01 4.57
N TRP A 67 7.97 -7.89 5.32
CA TRP A 67 6.55 -7.81 5.64
C TRP A 67 6.39 -7.65 7.13
N ILE A 68 5.66 -6.62 7.55
CA ILE A 68 5.42 -6.34 8.96
C ILE A 68 4.17 -7.09 9.42
N PRO A 69 4.30 -8.09 10.31
CA PRO A 69 3.14 -8.84 10.79
C PRO A 69 2.13 -7.93 11.51
N PHE A 70 0.85 -8.22 11.33
CA PHE A 70 -0.22 -7.47 11.98
C PHE A 70 -0.05 -7.39 13.50
N LYS A 71 0.38 -8.48 14.12
CA LYS A 71 0.52 -8.59 15.58
C LYS A 71 1.62 -7.70 16.16
N GLU A 72 2.65 -7.42 15.38
CA GLU A 72 3.80 -6.65 15.87
C GLU A 72 3.59 -5.15 15.84
N MET A 73 2.70 -4.68 14.96
CA MET A 73 2.44 -3.25 14.77
C MET A 73 0.95 -2.95 14.75
N SER A 74 0.21 -3.45 15.72
CA SER A 74 -1.25 -3.32 15.77
C SER A 74 -1.72 -1.86 15.70
N HIS A 75 -1.04 -0.95 16.39
CA HIS A 75 -1.39 0.47 16.36
C HIS A 75 -1.24 1.08 14.97
N MET A 76 -0.16 0.74 14.28
CA MET A 76 0.05 1.19 12.89
C MET A 76 -1.12 0.76 12.01
N TYR A 77 -1.52 -0.50 12.09
CA TYR A 77 -2.60 -1.02 11.27
C TYR A 77 -3.95 -0.42 11.60
N ILE A 78 -4.21 -0.17 12.87
CA ILE A 78 -5.44 0.51 13.31
C ILE A 78 -5.48 1.92 12.72
N ASP A 79 -4.41 2.68 12.82
CA ASP A 79 -4.33 4.05 12.32
C ASP A 79 -4.44 4.10 10.79
N LEU A 80 -3.74 3.20 10.09
CA LEU A 80 -3.83 3.07 8.64
C LEU A 80 -5.24 2.69 8.20
N ASN A 81 -5.85 1.71 8.83
CA ASN A 81 -7.20 1.30 8.49
C ASN A 81 -8.21 2.41 8.72
N ASN A 82 -8.11 3.12 9.83
CA ASN A 82 -9.00 4.25 10.12
C ASN A 82 -8.84 5.35 9.07
N PHE A 83 -7.61 5.64 8.65
CA PHE A 83 -7.36 6.61 7.59
C PHE A 83 -7.94 6.17 6.25
N ILE A 84 -7.73 4.92 5.87
CA ILE A 84 -8.24 4.35 4.63
C ILE A 84 -9.77 4.38 4.60
N GLN A 85 -10.42 3.98 5.70
CA GLN A 85 -11.88 3.97 5.77
C GLN A 85 -12.46 5.39 5.64
N LYS A 86 -11.87 6.37 6.31
CA LYS A 86 -12.30 7.77 6.20
C LYS A 86 -12.05 8.35 4.82
N ALA A 87 -10.89 8.05 4.22
CA ALA A 87 -10.58 8.49 2.88
C ALA A 87 -11.57 7.92 1.87
N ASN A 88 -11.91 6.64 2.01
CA ASN A 88 -12.90 6.01 1.15
C ASN A 88 -14.29 6.64 1.33
N GLU A 89 -14.73 6.81 2.55
CA GLU A 89 -16.04 7.38 2.85
C GLU A 89 -16.18 8.81 2.32
N ASN A 90 -15.15 9.63 2.49
CA ASN A 90 -15.23 11.06 2.19
C ASN A 90 -14.83 11.41 0.76
N HIS A 91 -14.02 10.59 0.09
CA HIS A 91 -13.40 10.96 -1.18
C HIS A 91 -13.61 9.95 -2.31
N PHE A 92 -13.52 8.65 -2.05
CA PHE A 92 -13.55 7.65 -3.10
C PHE A 92 -14.90 6.95 -3.24
N GLY A 93 -15.53 6.58 -2.14
CA GLY A 93 -16.85 5.96 -2.18
C GLY A 93 -16.89 4.57 -2.80
N PHE A 94 -15.78 3.83 -2.76
CA PHE A 94 -15.77 2.42 -3.11
C PHE A 94 -16.64 1.63 -2.13
N GLY A 95 -17.00 0.41 -2.48
CA GLY A 95 -17.65 -0.52 -1.56
C GLY A 95 -16.76 -0.85 -0.37
N ASP A 96 -17.07 -1.92 0.32
CA ASP A 96 -16.29 -2.33 1.49
C ASP A 96 -14.84 -2.60 1.08
N ILE A 97 -13.93 -1.90 1.70
CA ILE A 97 -12.49 -2.10 1.53
C ILE A 97 -11.89 -2.49 2.88
N GLN A 98 -10.95 -3.41 2.84
CA GLN A 98 -10.28 -3.92 4.03
C GLN A 98 -8.79 -4.09 3.77
N VAL A 99 -8.00 -3.85 4.79
CA VAL A 99 -6.59 -4.23 4.78
C VAL A 99 -6.52 -5.74 5.01
N THR A 100 -6.13 -6.49 4.00
CA THR A 100 -6.09 -7.95 4.02
C THR A 100 -4.68 -8.52 4.03
N GLU A 101 -3.70 -7.70 3.68
CA GLU A 101 -2.30 -8.12 3.59
C GLU A 101 -1.43 -7.32 4.54
N PRO A 102 -0.37 -7.93 5.09
CA PRO A 102 0.63 -7.17 5.85
C PRO A 102 1.27 -6.06 5.01
N ALA A 103 1.68 -5.00 5.68
CA ALA A 103 2.38 -3.91 5.02
C ALA A 103 3.75 -4.37 4.54
N GLN A 104 4.06 -4.05 3.30
CA GLN A 104 5.39 -4.22 2.75
C GLN A 104 6.27 -3.06 3.20
N PHE A 105 7.35 -3.38 3.89
CA PHE A 105 8.39 -2.43 4.23
C PHE A 105 9.47 -2.49 3.16
N THR A 106 9.70 -1.37 2.49
CA THR A 106 10.60 -1.32 1.34
C THR A 106 11.75 -0.36 1.63
N GLU A 107 12.97 -0.81 1.43
CA GLU A 107 14.16 0.05 1.49
C GLU A 107 14.84 0.10 0.13
N TYR A 108 15.14 1.31 -0.30
CA TYR A 108 15.92 1.57 -1.50
C TYR A 108 17.34 1.88 -1.08
N PRO A 109 18.32 1.00 -1.37
CA PRO A 109 19.72 1.31 -1.12
C PRO A 109 20.19 2.41 -2.08
N GLU A 110 21.39 2.94 -1.84
CA GLU A 110 22.00 3.85 -2.80
C GLU A 110 22.06 3.16 -4.16
N GLY A 111 21.58 3.85 -5.20
CA GLY A 111 21.44 3.26 -6.54
C GLY A 111 20.23 2.34 -6.71
N GLY A 112 19.46 2.10 -5.63
CA GLY A 112 18.23 1.32 -5.70
C GLY A 112 17.10 2.06 -6.43
N PHE A 113 16.26 1.33 -7.10
CA PHE A 113 15.18 1.92 -7.90
C PHE A 113 14.03 0.93 -8.14
N TYR A 114 12.92 1.49 -8.55
CA TYR A 114 11.83 0.76 -9.18
C TYR A 114 11.43 1.54 -10.44
N ASP A 115 11.58 0.90 -11.58
CA ASP A 115 11.26 1.52 -12.86
C ASP A 115 9.76 1.77 -13.01
N TRP A 116 9.37 2.54 -14.01
CA TRP A 116 7.97 2.81 -14.31
C TRP A 116 7.19 1.51 -14.42
N HIS A 117 6.09 1.43 -13.70
CA HIS A 117 5.27 0.23 -13.61
C HIS A 117 3.82 0.59 -13.31
N MET A 118 2.94 -0.38 -13.48
CA MET A 118 1.57 -0.32 -13.01
C MET A 118 1.44 -1.16 -11.75
N ASP A 119 0.73 -0.65 -10.76
CA ASP A 119 0.49 -1.38 -9.51
C ASP A 119 -0.55 -2.49 -9.67
N CYS A 120 -1.38 -2.39 -10.70
CA CYS A 120 -2.40 -3.38 -11.01
C CYS A 120 -1.95 -4.30 -12.13
N ASP A 121 -2.28 -5.60 -12.00
CA ASP A 121 -2.11 -6.53 -13.10
C ASP A 121 -3.22 -6.28 -14.14
N VAL A 122 -2.82 -6.07 -15.38
CA VAL A 122 -3.76 -5.84 -16.50
C VAL A 122 -4.60 -7.06 -16.85
N ASN A 123 -4.23 -8.22 -16.34
CA ASN A 123 -4.94 -9.49 -16.59
C ASN A 123 -5.89 -9.87 -15.44
N MET A 124 -6.08 -8.97 -14.50
CA MET A 124 -7.07 -9.18 -13.44
C MET A 124 -8.49 -8.96 -13.93
#